data_256ef9d11f8f497ac9985f138baa6ae4
#
_entry.id   256ef9d11f8f497ac9985f138baa6ae4
#
_cell.length_a   1.000
_cell.length_b   1.000
_cell.length_c   1.000
_cell.angle_alpha   90.00
_cell.angle_beta   90.00
_cell.angle_gamma   90.00
#
_symmetry.space_group_name_H-M   'P 1'
#
loop_
_entity.id
_entity.type
_entity.pdbx_description
1 polymer ?
#
loop_
_entity_poly.entity_id
_entity_poly.type
_entity_poly.pdbx_seq_one_letter_code
_entity_poly.pdbx_strand_id
1 'polypeptide(L)'
;GAPEPSIHRISSPADLTGMGVAFTQAVDQMGTPDRLRLGFVSISTLLQYVDAERAFSFLHVLSRRTSAAGYLGVYSIDPTTHEDRFVNVVTSIFDAAIELREENGDRELRVRGLSDVPPQWTAFPY
;
A
#
# COMPACT_ATOMS: atom_id res chain seq x y z
N GLY A 1 -7.55 26.50 -9.22
CA GLY A 1 -7.08 26.03 -7.94
C GLY A 1 -7.16 24.51 -7.79
N ALA A 2 -6.53 24.00 -6.77
CA ALA A 2 -6.64 22.56 -6.47
C ALA A 2 -8.09 22.19 -6.12
N PRO A 3 -8.57 21.02 -6.54
CA PRO A 3 -9.90 20.56 -6.14
C PRO A 3 -9.96 20.40 -4.61
N GLU A 4 -11.12 20.66 -4.05
CA GLU A 4 -11.31 20.46 -2.62
C GLU A 4 -11.22 18.95 -2.29
N PRO A 5 -10.67 18.60 -1.11
CA PRO A 5 -10.66 17.20 -0.69
C PRO A 5 -12.07 16.63 -0.64
N SER A 6 -12.24 15.44 -1.15
CA SER A 6 -13.51 14.71 -1.04
C SER A 6 -13.32 13.50 -0.13
N ILE A 7 -14.37 13.18 0.62
CA ILE A 7 -14.38 12.04 1.52
C ILE A 7 -15.44 11.06 1.03
N HIS A 8 -15.01 9.84 0.77
CA HIS A 8 -15.89 8.74 0.44
C HIS A 8 -15.97 7.80 1.64
N ARG A 9 -17.16 7.59 2.16
CA ARG A 9 -17.37 6.72 3.31
C ARG A 9 -17.80 5.34 2.84
N ILE A 10 -17.33 4.32 3.56
CA ILE A 10 -17.73 2.93 3.32
C ILE A 10 -18.46 2.42 4.56
N SER A 11 -19.27 1.38 4.38
CA SER A 11 -20.17 0.89 5.43
C SER A 11 -19.43 0.24 6.59
N SER A 12 -18.25 -0.34 6.34
CA SER A 12 -17.49 -1.11 7.33
C SER A 12 -16.03 -1.23 6.90
N PRO A 13 -15.09 -1.34 7.85
CA PRO A 13 -13.70 -1.64 7.51
C PRO A 13 -13.50 -2.98 6.79
N ALA A 14 -14.48 -3.89 6.87
CA ALA A 14 -14.45 -5.18 6.19
C ALA A 14 -15.08 -5.12 4.79
N ASP A 15 -15.61 -3.97 4.38
CA ASP A 15 -16.31 -3.83 3.09
C ASP A 15 -15.31 -3.58 1.95
N LEU A 16 -14.66 -4.64 1.50
CA LEU A 16 -13.66 -4.57 0.42
C LEU A 16 -14.27 -4.14 -0.91
N THR A 17 -15.47 -4.61 -1.21
CA THR A 17 -16.21 -4.19 -2.41
C THR A 17 -16.49 -2.69 -2.37
N GLY A 18 -16.94 -2.18 -1.23
CA GLY A 18 -17.18 -0.75 -1.04
C GLY A 18 -15.92 0.09 -1.20
N MET A 19 -14.77 -0.40 -0.71
CA MET A 19 -13.49 0.28 -0.92
C MET A 19 -13.14 0.37 -2.41
N GLY A 20 -13.31 -0.72 -3.16
CA GLY A 20 -13.04 -0.74 -4.59
C GLY A 20 -13.95 0.22 -5.36
N VAL A 21 -15.23 0.24 -5.02
CA VAL A 21 -16.20 1.17 -5.62
C VAL A 21 -15.84 2.62 -5.30
N ALA A 22 -15.52 2.91 -4.04
CA ALA A 22 -15.12 4.26 -3.62
C ALA A 22 -13.87 4.74 -4.37
N PHE A 23 -12.89 3.86 -4.55
CA PHE A 23 -11.68 4.18 -5.30
C PHE A 23 -12.02 4.50 -6.76
N THR A 24 -12.84 3.67 -7.41
CA THR A 24 -13.25 3.90 -8.80
C THR A 24 -13.99 5.22 -8.95
N GLN A 25 -14.91 5.51 -8.04
CA GLN A 25 -15.64 6.78 -8.05
C GLN A 25 -14.71 7.98 -7.86
N ALA A 26 -13.74 7.87 -6.96
CA ALA A 26 -12.78 8.94 -6.73
C ALA A 26 -11.95 9.22 -7.99
N VAL A 27 -11.49 8.17 -8.68
CA VAL A 27 -10.76 8.32 -9.94
C VAL A 27 -11.62 9.00 -11.00
N ASP A 28 -12.87 8.58 -11.14
CA ASP A 28 -13.80 9.17 -12.11
C ASP A 28 -14.06 10.65 -11.80
N GLN A 29 -14.22 11.01 -10.54
CA GLN A 29 -14.44 12.40 -10.12
C GLN A 29 -13.22 13.29 -10.39
N MET A 30 -12.03 12.71 -10.41
CA MET A 30 -10.81 13.42 -10.79
C MET A 30 -10.64 13.53 -12.31
N GLY A 31 -11.58 13.00 -13.09
CA GLY A 31 -11.52 13.01 -14.55
C GLY A 31 -10.57 11.99 -15.14
N THR A 32 -10.39 10.87 -14.46
CA THR A 32 -9.47 9.79 -14.86
C THR A 32 -8.09 10.36 -15.23
N PRO A 33 -7.33 10.85 -14.23
CA PRO A 33 -6.07 11.55 -14.47
C PRO A 33 -5.00 10.62 -15.08
N ASP A 34 -4.05 11.19 -15.81
CA ASP A 34 -2.92 10.44 -16.35
C ASP A 34 -1.98 9.96 -15.23
N ARG A 35 -1.93 10.70 -14.13
CA ARG A 35 -1.11 10.37 -12.97
C ARG A 35 -1.93 10.43 -11.70
N LEU A 36 -1.77 9.39 -10.90
CA LEU A 36 -2.45 9.31 -9.60
C LEU A 36 -1.56 8.57 -8.62
N ARG A 37 -1.62 8.97 -7.38
CA ARG A 37 -0.92 8.29 -6.28
C ARG A 37 -1.97 7.78 -5.31
N LEU A 38 -1.90 6.50 -4.99
CA LEU A 38 -2.75 5.86 -4.01
C LEU A 38 -1.94 5.53 -2.77
N GLY A 39 -2.41 5.97 -1.61
CA GLY A 39 -1.86 5.54 -0.33
C GLY A 39 -2.84 4.63 0.38
N PHE A 40 -2.39 3.48 0.83
CA PHE A 40 -3.19 2.53 1.60
C PHE A 40 -2.56 2.35 2.98
N VAL A 41 -3.20 2.91 4.01
CA VAL A 41 -2.71 2.91 5.39
C VAL A 41 -3.77 2.25 6.27
N SER A 42 -3.59 1.07 6.78
CA SER A 42 -2.47 0.17 6.60
C SER A 42 -2.99 -1.24 6.33
N ILE A 43 -2.17 -2.09 5.75
CA ILE A 43 -2.51 -3.50 5.56
C ILE A 43 -2.74 -4.18 6.92
N SER A 44 -1.92 -3.86 7.92
CA SER A 44 -2.07 -4.40 9.27
C SER A 44 -3.43 -4.06 9.88
N THR A 45 -3.93 -2.85 9.66
CA THR A 45 -5.26 -2.45 10.11
C THR A 45 -6.35 -3.24 9.39
N LEU A 46 -6.23 -3.41 8.07
CA LEU A 46 -7.19 -4.20 7.29
C LEU A 46 -7.31 -5.62 7.84
N LEU A 47 -6.21 -6.23 8.23
CA LEU A 47 -6.16 -7.60 8.73
C LEU A 47 -6.81 -7.79 10.10
N GLN A 48 -7.14 -6.71 10.79
CA GLN A 48 -7.95 -6.78 12.01
C GLN A 48 -9.44 -7.03 11.71
N TYR A 49 -9.87 -6.77 10.48
CA TYR A 49 -11.28 -6.83 10.09
C TYR A 49 -11.58 -7.90 9.04
N VAL A 50 -10.57 -8.32 8.29
CA VAL A 50 -10.71 -9.22 7.14
C VAL A 50 -9.67 -10.33 7.27
N ASP A 51 -10.03 -11.56 6.91
CA ASP A 51 -9.06 -12.66 6.91
C ASP A 51 -7.97 -12.46 5.84
N ALA A 52 -6.85 -13.17 6.03
CA ALA A 52 -5.67 -12.99 5.19
C ALA A 52 -5.93 -13.30 3.72
N GLU A 53 -6.70 -14.35 3.44
CA GLU A 53 -6.98 -14.77 2.06
C GLU A 53 -7.76 -13.71 1.29
N ARG A 54 -8.80 -13.15 1.91
CA ARG A 54 -9.59 -12.08 1.30
C ARG A 54 -8.78 -10.81 1.15
N ALA A 55 -7.96 -10.48 2.16
CA ALA A 55 -7.08 -9.32 2.10
C ALA A 55 -6.08 -9.44 0.94
N PHE A 56 -5.46 -10.61 0.77
CA PHE A 56 -4.51 -10.84 -0.32
C PHE A 56 -5.17 -10.68 -1.69
N SER A 57 -6.35 -11.26 -1.87
CA SER A 57 -7.08 -11.14 -3.13
C SER A 57 -7.41 -9.69 -3.44
N PHE A 58 -7.88 -8.94 -2.46
CA PHE A 58 -8.20 -7.53 -2.62
C PHE A 58 -6.96 -6.70 -2.97
N LEU A 59 -5.87 -6.87 -2.22
CA LEU A 59 -4.63 -6.12 -2.45
C LEU A 59 -4.03 -6.46 -3.81
N HIS A 60 -4.10 -7.72 -4.21
CA HIS A 60 -3.61 -8.16 -5.51
C HIS A 60 -4.37 -7.47 -6.64
N VAL A 61 -5.70 -7.45 -6.57
CA VAL A 61 -6.54 -6.80 -7.59
C VAL A 61 -6.29 -5.30 -7.61
N LEU A 62 -6.25 -4.66 -6.44
CA LEU A 62 -6.06 -3.22 -6.33
C LEU A 62 -4.69 -2.80 -6.87
N SER A 63 -3.63 -3.53 -6.49
CA SER A 63 -2.27 -3.23 -6.96
C SER A 63 -2.15 -3.43 -8.48
N ARG A 64 -2.78 -4.47 -9.03
CA ARG A 64 -2.78 -4.73 -10.47
C ARG A 64 -3.51 -3.64 -11.24
N ARG A 65 -4.67 -3.21 -10.77
CA ARG A 65 -5.42 -2.13 -11.42
C ARG A 65 -4.66 -0.81 -11.38
N THR A 66 -4.05 -0.51 -10.24
CA THR A 66 -3.24 0.69 -10.07
C THR A 66 -2.07 0.69 -11.05
N SER A 67 -1.36 -0.43 -11.13
CA SER A 67 -0.21 -0.60 -12.04
C SER A 67 -0.63 -0.51 -13.51
N ALA A 68 -1.73 -1.16 -13.89
CA ALA A 68 -2.21 -1.17 -15.27
C ALA A 68 -2.62 0.23 -15.75
N ALA A 69 -3.09 1.07 -14.83
CA ALA A 69 -3.43 2.46 -15.14
C ALA A 69 -2.21 3.40 -15.15
N GLY A 70 -1.02 2.90 -14.83
CA GLY A 70 0.19 3.70 -14.73
C GLY A 70 0.26 4.53 -13.46
N TYR A 71 -0.53 4.17 -12.45
CA TYR A 71 -0.57 4.88 -11.17
C TYR A 71 0.42 4.29 -10.19
N LEU A 72 0.86 5.10 -9.22
CA LEU A 72 1.71 4.67 -8.12
C LEU A 72 0.86 4.35 -6.90
N GLY A 73 0.98 3.14 -6.38
CA GLY A 73 0.37 2.74 -5.11
C GLY A 73 1.42 2.52 -4.04
N VAL A 74 1.20 3.07 -2.86
CA VAL A 74 2.07 2.88 -1.69
C VAL A 74 1.23 2.31 -0.56
N TYR A 75 1.64 1.16 -0.06
CA TYR A 75 0.90 0.41 0.97
C TYR A 75 1.80 0.23 2.18
N SER A 76 1.26 0.40 3.37
CA SER A 76 2.03 0.23 4.60
C SER A 76 1.63 -1.04 5.35
N ILE A 77 2.61 -1.65 6.00
CA ILE A 77 2.42 -2.80 6.88
C ILE A 77 3.39 -2.69 8.05
N ASP A 78 2.93 -3.09 9.24
CA ASP A 78 3.79 -3.20 10.42
C ASP A 78 4.29 -4.65 10.52
N PRO A 79 5.55 -4.93 10.18
CA PRO A 79 6.05 -6.30 10.16
C PRO A 79 6.16 -6.92 11.55
N THR A 80 6.18 -6.11 12.62
CA THR A 80 6.34 -6.61 13.98
C THR A 80 5.07 -7.25 14.53
N THR A 81 3.92 -7.01 13.92
CA THR A 81 2.63 -7.56 14.36
C THR A 81 2.24 -8.84 13.63
N HIS A 82 3.07 -9.30 12.71
CA HIS A 82 2.78 -10.46 11.88
C HIS A 82 3.96 -11.42 11.85
N GLU A 83 3.69 -12.68 11.49
CA GLU A 83 4.76 -13.65 11.25
C GLU A 83 5.54 -13.29 9.99
N ASP A 84 6.85 -13.59 9.97
CA ASP A 84 7.73 -13.29 8.83
C ASP A 84 7.22 -13.89 7.53
N ARG A 85 6.71 -15.13 7.59
CA ARG A 85 6.13 -15.80 6.43
C ARG A 85 5.00 -15.01 5.81
N PHE A 86 4.14 -14.47 6.66
CA PHE A 86 3.01 -13.65 6.21
C PHE A 86 3.49 -12.36 5.54
N VAL A 87 4.44 -11.66 6.17
CA VAL A 87 5.01 -10.43 5.62
C VAL A 87 5.64 -10.70 4.25
N ASN A 88 6.35 -11.81 4.10
CA ASN A 88 6.96 -12.19 2.83
C ASN A 88 5.93 -12.45 1.74
N VAL A 89 4.82 -13.10 2.08
CA VAL A 89 3.72 -13.33 1.11
C VAL A 89 3.08 -12.01 0.69
N VAL A 90 2.84 -11.11 1.63
CA VAL A 90 2.26 -9.79 1.30
C VAL A 90 3.20 -8.98 0.42
N THR A 91 4.48 -8.93 0.76
CA THR A 91 5.45 -8.15 -0.01
C THR A 91 5.62 -8.67 -1.44
N SER A 92 5.38 -9.97 -1.66
CA SER A 92 5.46 -10.57 -2.99
C SER A 92 4.38 -10.08 -3.96
N ILE A 93 3.31 -9.46 -3.45
CA ILE A 93 2.25 -8.87 -4.28
C ILE A 93 2.75 -7.61 -5.00
N PHE A 94 3.72 -6.92 -4.42
CA PHE A 94 4.16 -5.60 -4.87
C PHE A 94 5.48 -5.66 -5.65
N ASP A 95 5.73 -4.62 -6.43
CA ASP A 95 6.94 -4.55 -7.27
C ASP A 95 8.20 -4.33 -6.44
N ALA A 96 8.07 -3.59 -5.33
CA ALA A 96 9.20 -3.26 -4.47
C ALA A 96 8.72 -3.06 -3.04
N ALA A 97 9.67 -3.13 -2.11
CA ALA A 97 9.41 -2.85 -0.69
C ALA A 97 10.46 -1.88 -0.16
N ILE A 98 10.00 -0.90 0.61
CA ILE A 98 10.87 -0.02 1.37
C ILE A 98 10.78 -0.45 2.83
N GLU A 99 11.88 -0.87 3.40
CA GLU A 99 11.96 -1.30 4.79
C GLU A 99 12.61 -0.20 5.63
N LEU A 100 12.03 0.06 6.78
CA LEU A 100 12.53 1.05 7.74
C LEU A 100 12.87 0.34 9.04
N ARG A 101 13.98 0.74 9.66
CA ARG A 101 14.34 0.24 10.99
C ARG A 101 15.04 1.32 11.80
N GLU A 102 15.02 1.14 13.11
CA GLU A 102 15.82 1.94 14.03
C GLU A 102 16.77 1.00 14.73
N GLU A 103 18.07 1.30 14.68
CA GLU A 103 19.10 0.48 15.30
C GLU A 103 20.10 1.39 15.99
N ASN A 104 20.30 1.19 17.30
CA ASN A 104 21.20 2.00 18.13
C ASN A 104 20.93 3.51 18.06
N GLY A 105 19.65 3.89 17.93
CA GLY A 105 19.24 5.28 17.79
C GLY A 105 19.33 5.83 16.37
N ASP A 106 19.91 5.09 15.46
CA ASP A 106 20.01 5.49 14.06
C ASP A 106 18.85 4.92 13.24
N ARG A 107 18.28 5.75 12.39
CA ARG A 107 17.22 5.34 11.47
C ARG A 107 17.82 4.99 10.12
N GLU A 108 17.41 3.84 9.61
CA GLU A 108 17.91 3.31 8.36
C GLU A 108 16.78 2.83 7.46
N LEU A 109 17.03 2.87 6.15
CA LEU A 109 16.10 2.32 5.18
C LEU A 109 16.84 1.36 4.23
N ARG A 110 16.07 0.43 3.68
CA ARG A 110 16.53 -0.48 2.63
C ARG A 110 15.43 -0.64 1.59
N VAL A 111 15.81 -0.67 0.32
CA VAL A 111 14.87 -0.91 -0.78
C VAL A 111 15.14 -2.28 -1.36
N ARG A 112 14.11 -3.09 -1.52
CA ARG A 112 14.19 -4.41 -2.15
C ARG A 112 13.28 -4.46 -3.38
N GLY A 113 13.67 -5.26 -4.37
CA GLY A 113 12.85 -5.51 -5.56
C GLY A 113 13.14 -4.61 -6.74
N LEU A 114 14.03 -3.63 -6.60
CA LEU A 114 14.47 -2.78 -7.70
C LEU A 114 15.86 -3.21 -8.16
N SER A 115 16.00 -3.54 -9.44
CA SER A 115 17.24 -4.07 -10.00
C SER A 115 18.42 -3.10 -9.93
N ASP A 116 18.12 -1.79 -9.98
CA ASP A 116 19.14 -0.74 -9.99
C ASP A 116 19.55 -0.26 -8.60
N VAL A 117 18.88 -0.77 -7.57
CA VAL A 117 19.11 -0.34 -6.19
C VAL A 117 19.57 -1.55 -5.39
N PRO A 118 20.82 -1.55 -4.87
CA PRO A 118 21.28 -2.66 -4.02
C PRO A 118 20.51 -2.67 -2.71
N PRO A 119 20.15 -3.86 -2.18
CA PRO A 119 19.34 -3.97 -0.96
C PRO A 119 20.19 -3.77 0.29
N GLN A 120 20.76 -2.60 0.45
CA GLN A 120 21.62 -2.24 1.57
C GLN A 120 20.93 -1.25 2.49
N TRP A 121 21.17 -1.41 3.79
CA TRP A 121 20.71 -0.45 4.77
C TRP A 121 21.50 0.84 4.66
N THR A 122 20.79 1.94 4.55
CA THR A 122 21.36 3.27 4.39
C THR A 122 20.76 4.20 5.44
N ALA A 123 21.56 5.13 5.94
CA ALA A 123 21.07 6.10 6.90
C ALA A 123 19.92 6.92 6.30
N PHE A 124 18.91 7.13 7.13
CA PHE A 124 17.71 7.88 6.75
C PHE A 124 17.54 9.04 7.73
N PRO A 125 18.16 10.18 7.46
CA PRO A 125 18.04 11.36 8.32
C PRO A 125 16.68 12.04 8.10
N TYR A 126 15.98 12.34 9.20
CA TYR A 126 14.78 13.17 9.16
C TYR A 126 14.51 13.88 10.46
#